data_93502f341b40e2f99c65f7ca0935f0bb
#
_entry.id   93502f341b40e2f99c65f7ca0935f0bb
#
_cell.length_a   1.000
_cell.length_b   1.000
_cell.length_c   1.000
_cell.angle_alpha   90.00
_cell.angle_beta   90.00
_cell.angle_gamma   90.00
#
_symmetry.space_group_name_H-M   'P 1'
#
loop_
_entity.id
_entity.type
_entity.pdbx_description
1 polymer ?
#
loop_
_entity_poly.entity_id
_entity_poly.type
_entity_poly.pdbx_seq_one_letter_code
_entity_poly.pdbx_strand_id
1 'polypeptide(L)'
;MDEETNPSSSMDAGKGALVVLFLVTMIDMIGFGIVIPFLTYLVEDLATDQNITSIGIWVGLLMTSYSAAQFLFSPIWGGLSDRIGRRPVLMIGLVGNTVFFTMFGLANTLMMALAARFLAGVFNGNIAVARAYIGDVSTPKQLATRMGLIGAAFGLGFTIGPFLGGELSSPAMRWDLFVGTIFETHPYLLPVSYTHLTLPTN
;
A
#
# COMPACT_ATOMS: atom_id res chain seq x y z
N MET A 1 -45.63 11.10 -8.26
CA MET A 1 -45.28 11.08 -6.82
C MET A 1 -43.77 10.98 -6.80
N ASP A 2 -43.16 12.15 -7.00
CA ASP A 2 -41.70 12.29 -7.19
C ASP A 2 -41.05 12.16 -5.81
N GLU A 3 -40.24 11.16 -5.64
CA GLU A 3 -39.42 10.92 -4.45
C GLU A 3 -38.35 12.02 -4.39
N GLU A 4 -38.61 13.07 -3.65
CA GLU A 4 -37.63 14.13 -3.33
C GLU A 4 -36.40 13.47 -2.67
N THR A 5 -35.39 13.19 -3.45
CA THR A 5 -34.08 12.77 -2.94
C THR A 5 -33.52 13.91 -2.10
N ASN A 6 -33.52 13.71 -0.79
CA ASN A 6 -33.06 14.68 0.20
C ASN A 6 -31.60 15.08 -0.09
N PRO A 7 -31.30 16.37 -0.41
CA PRO A 7 -29.96 16.82 -0.78
C PRO A 7 -28.90 16.63 0.33
N SER A 8 -29.34 16.48 1.58
CA SER A 8 -28.43 16.24 2.71
C SER A 8 -27.84 14.83 2.71
N SER A 9 -28.61 13.80 2.26
CA SER A 9 -28.14 12.42 2.21
C SER A 9 -27.06 12.19 1.14
N SER A 10 -27.15 12.89 0.02
CA SER A 10 -26.14 12.80 -1.06
C SER A 10 -24.82 13.50 -0.70
N MET A 11 -24.89 14.59 0.08
CA MET A 11 -23.69 15.30 0.56
C MET A 11 -22.93 14.51 1.64
N ASP A 12 -23.63 13.79 2.51
CA ASP A 12 -23.01 12.98 3.56
C ASP A 12 -22.41 11.69 3.00
N ALA A 13 -23.02 11.07 2.00
CA ALA A 13 -22.46 9.95 1.27
C ALA A 13 -21.15 10.34 0.56
N GLY A 14 -21.06 11.53 -0.01
CA GLY A 14 -19.85 12.04 -0.65
C GLY A 14 -18.70 12.31 0.33
N LYS A 15 -18.99 12.79 1.54
CA LYS A 15 -17.99 13.00 2.60
C LYS A 15 -17.43 11.67 3.12
N GLY A 16 -18.30 10.68 3.36
CA GLY A 16 -17.88 9.35 3.80
C GLY A 16 -16.93 8.68 2.79
N ALA A 17 -17.25 8.75 1.50
CA ALA A 17 -16.39 8.22 0.45
C ALA A 17 -15.01 8.90 0.39
N LEU A 18 -14.94 10.23 0.59
CA LEU A 18 -13.66 10.95 0.63
C LEU A 18 -12.80 10.54 1.83
N VAL A 19 -13.40 10.31 3.00
CA VAL A 19 -12.69 9.81 4.18
C VAL A 19 -12.13 8.42 3.93
N VAL A 20 -12.93 7.52 3.35
CA VAL A 20 -12.46 6.17 3.00
C VAL A 20 -11.30 6.24 2.01
N LEU A 21 -11.38 7.06 0.96
CA LEU A 21 -10.29 7.23 0.01
C LEU A 21 -9.02 7.80 0.65
N PHE A 22 -9.17 8.77 1.55
CA PHE A 22 -8.06 9.31 2.32
C PHE A 22 -7.38 8.22 3.14
N LEU A 23 -8.16 7.43 3.88
CA LEU A 23 -7.64 6.34 4.71
C LEU A 23 -6.97 5.24 3.88
N VAL A 24 -7.59 4.82 2.77
CA VAL A 24 -7.00 3.83 1.85
C VAL A 24 -5.67 4.33 1.30
N THR A 25 -5.62 5.56 0.79
CA THR A 25 -4.39 6.14 0.26
C THR A 25 -3.32 6.29 1.35
N MET A 26 -3.71 6.68 2.56
CA MET A 26 -2.80 6.81 3.70
C MET A 26 -2.21 5.45 4.10
N ILE A 27 -3.03 4.40 4.17
CA ILE A 27 -2.59 3.03 4.48
C ILE A 27 -1.64 2.51 3.40
N ASP A 28 -1.94 2.71 2.12
CA ASP A 28 -1.04 2.36 1.02
C ASP A 28 0.33 3.06 1.15
N MET A 29 0.32 4.35 1.54
CA MET A 29 1.56 5.11 1.73
C MET A 29 2.31 4.73 3.00
N ILE A 30 1.62 4.37 4.07
CA ILE A 30 2.23 3.76 5.27
C ILE A 30 2.92 2.45 4.88
N GLY A 31 2.24 1.56 4.14
CA GLY A 31 2.80 0.30 3.67
C GLY A 31 4.05 0.49 2.83
N PHE A 32 4.03 1.44 1.90
CA PHE A 32 5.22 1.79 1.11
C PHE A 32 6.34 2.34 2.00
N GLY A 33 6.02 3.25 2.93
CA GLY A 33 6.98 3.90 3.83
C GLY A 33 7.63 2.92 4.82
N ILE A 34 6.89 1.92 5.31
CA ILE A 34 7.39 0.87 6.20
C ILE A 34 8.56 0.13 5.57
N VAL A 35 8.47 -0.17 4.27
CA VAL A 35 9.47 -0.99 3.58
C VAL A 35 10.82 -0.27 3.42
N ILE A 36 10.81 1.06 3.27
CA ILE A 36 12.02 1.85 2.97
C ILE A 36 13.17 1.58 3.96
N PRO A 37 12.96 1.71 5.29
CA PRO A 37 14.06 1.57 6.25
C PRO A 37 14.62 0.15 6.33
N PHE A 38 13.79 -0.88 6.19
CA PHE A 38 14.26 -2.26 6.35
C PHE A 38 14.65 -2.95 5.04
N LEU A 39 14.32 -2.35 3.88
CA LEU A 39 14.62 -2.97 2.58
C LEU A 39 16.11 -3.30 2.42
N THR A 40 16.97 -2.39 2.86
CA THR A 40 18.42 -2.60 2.79
C THR A 40 18.84 -3.77 3.67
N TYR A 41 18.34 -3.84 4.90
CA TYR A 41 18.64 -4.94 5.82
C TYR A 41 18.13 -6.29 5.31
N LEU A 42 16.90 -6.33 4.78
CA LEU A 42 16.35 -7.54 4.17
C LEU A 42 17.21 -8.02 2.98
N VAL A 43 17.64 -7.09 2.12
CA VAL A 43 18.51 -7.44 0.98
C VAL A 43 19.87 -7.91 1.47
N GLU A 44 20.42 -7.31 2.51
CA GLU A 44 21.69 -7.69 3.12
C GLU A 44 21.64 -9.12 3.69
N ASP A 45 20.59 -9.45 4.45
CA ASP A 45 20.37 -10.79 4.99
C ASP A 45 20.24 -11.83 3.87
N LEU A 46 19.35 -11.60 2.90
CA LEU A 46 19.13 -12.51 1.78
C LEU A 46 20.35 -12.61 0.83
N ALA A 47 21.13 -11.56 0.67
CA ALA A 47 22.33 -11.54 -0.16
C ALA A 47 23.46 -12.32 0.49
N THR A 48 23.60 -12.24 1.81
CA THR A 48 24.60 -12.99 2.57
C THR A 48 24.38 -14.48 2.43
N ASP A 49 23.14 -14.95 2.56
CA ASP A 49 22.76 -16.36 2.41
C ASP A 49 23.03 -16.88 0.98
N GLN A 50 22.98 -16.02 -0.02
CA GLN A 50 23.16 -16.38 -1.43
C GLN A 50 24.55 -16.01 -1.98
N ASN A 51 25.50 -15.56 -1.12
CA ASN A 51 26.84 -15.12 -1.52
C ASN A 51 26.83 -14.01 -2.59
N ILE A 52 25.88 -13.08 -2.50
CA ILE A 52 25.73 -11.95 -3.43
C ILE A 52 26.35 -10.70 -2.80
N THR A 53 27.24 -10.02 -3.52
CA THR A 53 27.95 -8.83 -3.02
C THR A 53 27.35 -7.49 -3.45
N SER A 54 26.46 -7.50 -4.45
CA SER A 54 25.91 -6.28 -5.06
C SER A 54 24.59 -5.80 -4.41
N ILE A 55 24.60 -5.56 -3.10
CA ILE A 55 23.42 -5.17 -2.29
C ILE A 55 22.69 -3.94 -2.89
N GLY A 56 23.42 -2.87 -3.24
CA GLY A 56 22.83 -1.64 -3.78
C GLY A 56 22.07 -1.86 -5.10
N ILE A 57 22.53 -2.78 -5.96
CA ILE A 57 21.84 -3.12 -7.21
C ILE A 57 20.50 -3.79 -6.89
N TRP A 58 20.47 -4.72 -5.96
CA TRP A 58 19.23 -5.42 -5.56
C TRP A 58 18.24 -4.50 -4.88
N VAL A 59 18.68 -3.60 -4.01
CA VAL A 59 17.82 -2.56 -3.43
C VAL A 59 17.21 -1.69 -4.54
N GLY A 60 18.03 -1.25 -5.50
CA GLY A 60 17.57 -0.48 -6.66
C GLY A 60 16.58 -1.25 -7.53
N LEU A 61 16.84 -2.54 -7.81
CA LEU A 61 15.93 -3.40 -8.58
C LEU A 61 14.59 -3.61 -7.88
N LEU A 62 14.58 -3.85 -6.57
CA LEU A 62 13.36 -4.03 -5.79
C LEU A 62 12.49 -2.77 -5.78
N MET A 63 13.10 -1.59 -5.62
CA MET A 63 12.40 -0.31 -5.69
C MET A 63 11.88 0.00 -7.10
N THR A 64 12.74 -0.20 -8.10
CA THR A 64 12.39 0.08 -9.50
C THR A 64 11.33 -0.87 -10.03
N SER A 65 11.38 -2.17 -9.70
CA SER A 65 10.41 -3.17 -10.14
C SER A 65 8.99 -2.84 -9.67
N TYR A 66 8.85 -2.44 -8.41
CA TYR A 66 7.56 -2.00 -7.86
C TYR A 66 7.03 -0.76 -8.58
N SER A 67 7.86 0.28 -8.68
CA SER A 67 7.46 1.56 -9.30
C SER A 67 7.18 1.42 -10.80
N ALA A 68 7.98 0.62 -11.51
CA ALA A 68 7.77 0.33 -12.92
C ALA A 68 6.48 -0.45 -13.16
N ALA A 69 6.22 -1.50 -12.36
CA ALA A 69 4.98 -2.26 -12.44
C ALA A 69 3.77 -1.35 -12.16
N GLN A 70 3.80 -0.55 -11.10
CA GLN A 70 2.74 0.41 -10.77
C GLN A 70 2.50 1.39 -11.92
N PHE A 71 3.54 1.96 -12.50
CA PHE A 71 3.43 2.90 -13.63
C PHE A 71 2.79 2.24 -14.85
N LEU A 72 3.25 1.04 -15.23
CA LEU A 72 2.77 0.32 -16.42
C LEU A 72 1.32 -0.14 -16.26
N PHE A 73 0.92 -0.59 -15.08
CA PHE A 73 -0.41 -1.15 -14.83
C PHE A 73 -1.44 -0.11 -14.35
N SER A 74 -1.01 1.08 -13.91
CA SER A 74 -1.92 2.15 -13.45
C SER A 74 -2.99 2.54 -14.47
N PRO A 75 -2.71 2.68 -15.79
CA PRO A 75 -3.75 2.96 -16.78
C PRO A 75 -4.75 1.83 -16.95
N ILE A 76 -4.31 0.57 -16.78
CA ILE A 76 -5.19 -0.61 -16.86
C ILE A 76 -6.20 -0.58 -15.72
N TRP A 77 -5.74 -0.31 -14.49
CA TRP A 77 -6.60 -0.17 -13.32
C TRP A 77 -7.56 1.01 -13.44
N GLY A 78 -7.10 2.15 -13.98
CA GLY A 78 -7.95 3.29 -14.29
C GLY A 78 -9.08 2.90 -15.25
N GLY A 79 -8.75 2.35 -16.40
CA GLY A 79 -9.73 1.91 -17.40
C GLY A 79 -10.64 0.78 -16.93
N LEU A 80 -10.15 -0.14 -16.09
CA LEU A 80 -10.96 -1.19 -15.49
C LEU A 80 -11.98 -0.59 -14.50
N SER A 81 -11.54 0.39 -13.70
CA SER A 81 -12.41 1.06 -12.73
C SER A 81 -13.53 1.88 -13.38
N ASP A 82 -13.32 2.35 -14.61
CA ASP A 82 -14.37 3.02 -15.40
C ASP A 82 -15.45 2.04 -15.87
N ARG A 83 -15.09 0.75 -16.08
CA ARG A 83 -16.00 -0.28 -16.61
C ARG A 83 -16.78 -1.01 -15.53
N ILE A 84 -16.12 -1.46 -14.46
CA ILE A 84 -16.72 -2.29 -13.41
C ILE A 84 -17.00 -1.53 -12.11
N GLY A 85 -16.64 -0.24 -12.10
CA GLY A 85 -16.83 0.64 -10.94
C GLY A 85 -15.57 0.79 -10.08
N ARG A 86 -15.50 1.90 -9.33
CA ARG A 86 -14.34 2.26 -8.50
C ARG A 86 -14.14 1.31 -7.32
N ARG A 87 -15.24 0.97 -6.59
CA ARG A 87 -15.18 0.14 -5.38
C ARG A 87 -14.62 -1.26 -5.59
N PRO A 88 -15.10 -2.07 -6.56
CA PRO A 88 -14.55 -3.40 -6.81
C PRO A 88 -13.05 -3.37 -7.12
N VAL A 89 -12.61 -2.39 -7.93
CA VAL A 89 -11.20 -2.26 -8.31
C VAL A 89 -10.32 -1.91 -7.12
N LEU A 90 -10.76 -0.99 -6.26
CA LEU A 90 -10.04 -0.67 -5.00
C LEU A 90 -9.90 -1.91 -4.12
N MET A 91 -10.97 -2.71 -3.97
CA MET A 91 -10.93 -3.94 -3.17
C MET A 91 -9.97 -4.98 -3.74
N ILE A 92 -9.98 -5.20 -5.07
CA ILE A 92 -9.05 -6.12 -5.73
C ILE A 92 -7.60 -5.64 -5.53
N GLY A 93 -7.35 -4.34 -5.69
CA GLY A 93 -6.03 -3.74 -5.48
C GLY A 93 -5.54 -3.94 -4.04
N LEU A 94 -6.39 -3.68 -3.04
CA LEU A 94 -6.06 -3.88 -1.63
C LEU A 94 -5.76 -5.34 -1.30
N VAL A 95 -6.62 -6.27 -1.73
CA VAL A 95 -6.40 -7.71 -1.50
C VAL A 95 -5.12 -8.19 -2.18
N GLY A 96 -4.91 -7.83 -3.44
CA GLY A 96 -3.68 -8.18 -4.17
C GLY A 96 -2.43 -7.60 -3.49
N ASN A 97 -2.48 -6.34 -3.10
CA ASN A 97 -1.38 -5.69 -2.39
C ASN A 97 -1.08 -6.41 -1.06
N THR A 98 -2.10 -6.74 -0.26
CA THR A 98 -1.95 -7.51 0.99
C THR A 98 -1.25 -8.85 0.76
N VAL A 99 -1.70 -9.63 -0.23
CA VAL A 99 -1.11 -10.95 -0.54
C VAL A 99 0.36 -10.82 -0.91
N PHE A 100 0.70 -9.89 -1.83
CA PHE A 100 2.06 -9.76 -2.33
C PHE A 100 3.00 -9.07 -1.35
N PHE A 101 2.51 -8.15 -0.51
CA PHE A 101 3.31 -7.62 0.60
C PHE A 101 3.60 -8.70 1.65
N THR A 102 2.62 -9.56 1.98
CA THR A 102 2.86 -10.69 2.88
C THR A 102 3.89 -11.66 2.28
N MET A 103 3.77 -11.96 0.99
CA MET A 103 4.76 -12.78 0.27
C MET A 103 6.16 -12.15 0.29
N PHE A 104 6.24 -10.82 0.19
CA PHE A 104 7.49 -10.08 0.32
C PHE A 104 8.11 -10.21 1.71
N GLY A 105 7.29 -10.12 2.79
CA GLY A 105 7.75 -10.31 4.17
C GLY A 105 8.18 -11.75 4.50
N LEU A 106 7.71 -12.74 3.72
CA LEU A 106 8.08 -14.16 3.82
C LEU A 106 9.18 -14.57 2.83
N ALA A 107 9.78 -13.61 2.11
CA ALA A 107 10.75 -13.95 1.07
C ALA A 107 12.05 -14.52 1.68
N ASN A 108 12.43 -15.70 1.20
CA ASN A 108 13.68 -16.37 1.56
C ASN A 108 14.76 -16.26 0.48
N THR A 109 14.44 -15.62 -0.65
CA THR A 109 15.38 -15.37 -1.74
C THR A 109 15.15 -13.99 -2.34
N LEU A 110 16.21 -13.39 -2.89
CA LEU A 110 16.13 -12.09 -3.58
C LEU A 110 15.19 -12.14 -4.79
N MET A 111 15.12 -13.28 -5.50
CA MET A 111 14.19 -13.46 -6.61
C MET A 111 12.74 -13.52 -6.16
N MET A 112 12.44 -14.17 -5.04
CA MET A 112 11.10 -14.18 -4.45
C MET A 112 10.70 -12.77 -3.99
N ALA A 113 11.62 -12.05 -3.35
CA ALA A 113 11.41 -10.66 -2.97
C ALA A 113 11.14 -9.76 -4.19
N LEU A 114 11.89 -9.93 -5.28
CA LEU A 114 11.71 -9.19 -6.53
C LEU A 114 10.35 -9.47 -7.18
N ALA A 115 9.97 -10.75 -7.28
CA ALA A 115 8.67 -11.16 -7.82
C ALA A 115 7.51 -10.59 -6.98
N ALA A 116 7.61 -10.69 -5.65
CA ALA A 116 6.61 -10.14 -4.74
C ALA A 116 6.47 -8.61 -4.88
N ARG A 117 7.59 -7.90 -5.00
CA ARG A 117 7.60 -6.44 -5.20
C ARG A 117 7.01 -6.04 -6.56
N PHE A 118 7.35 -6.74 -7.62
CA PHE A 118 6.77 -6.51 -8.94
C PHE A 118 5.25 -6.73 -8.91
N LEU A 119 4.78 -7.86 -8.38
CA LEU A 119 3.36 -8.17 -8.29
C LEU A 119 2.60 -7.22 -7.37
N ALA A 120 3.18 -6.81 -6.24
CA ALA A 120 2.61 -5.75 -5.41
C ALA A 120 2.43 -4.44 -6.19
N GLY A 121 3.43 -4.06 -7.01
CA GLY A 121 3.33 -2.91 -7.92
C GLY A 121 2.22 -3.05 -8.95
N VAL A 122 2.04 -4.25 -9.54
CA VAL A 122 0.93 -4.54 -10.48
C VAL A 122 -0.43 -4.28 -9.84
N PHE A 123 -0.64 -4.69 -8.59
CA PHE A 123 -1.92 -4.53 -7.90
C PHE A 123 -2.08 -3.15 -7.23
N ASN A 124 -1.04 -2.32 -7.17
CA ASN A 124 -1.12 -0.99 -6.55
C ASN A 124 -1.65 0.09 -7.51
N GLY A 125 -2.86 -0.12 -8.03
CA GLY A 125 -3.60 0.85 -8.84
C GLY A 125 -4.48 1.82 -8.03
N ASN A 126 -4.56 1.65 -6.71
CA ASN A 126 -5.51 2.35 -5.83
C ASN A 126 -5.40 3.88 -5.93
N ILE A 127 -4.20 4.43 -6.03
CA ILE A 127 -3.97 5.88 -6.14
C ILE A 127 -4.57 6.46 -7.42
N ALA A 128 -4.43 5.76 -8.56
CA ALA A 128 -5.00 6.20 -9.83
C ALA A 128 -6.53 6.19 -9.76
N VAL A 129 -7.11 5.13 -9.20
CA VAL A 129 -8.56 4.98 -9.01
C VAL A 129 -9.10 6.03 -8.02
N ALA A 130 -8.37 6.31 -6.93
CA ALA A 130 -8.75 7.33 -5.96
C ALA A 130 -8.77 8.73 -6.58
N ARG A 131 -7.76 9.08 -7.37
CA ARG A 131 -7.70 10.36 -8.11
C ARG A 131 -8.83 10.49 -9.12
N ALA A 132 -9.12 9.43 -9.87
CA ALA A 132 -10.22 9.40 -10.82
C ALA A 132 -11.57 9.61 -10.10
N TYR A 133 -11.80 8.90 -8.98
CA TYR A 133 -13.02 9.07 -8.19
C TYR A 133 -13.19 10.51 -7.69
N ILE A 134 -12.12 11.13 -7.17
CA ILE A 134 -12.17 12.53 -6.73
C ILE A 134 -12.50 13.45 -7.91
N GLY A 135 -11.96 13.17 -9.11
CA GLY A 135 -12.33 13.88 -10.34
C GLY A 135 -13.83 13.80 -10.63
N ASP A 136 -14.39 12.59 -10.55
CA ASP A 136 -15.81 12.31 -10.86
C ASP A 136 -16.80 13.01 -9.90
N VAL A 137 -16.45 13.07 -8.59
CA VAL A 137 -17.36 13.59 -7.55
C VAL A 137 -17.11 15.05 -7.17
N SER A 138 -16.14 15.72 -7.79
CA SER A 138 -15.73 17.07 -7.41
C SER A 138 -16.18 18.12 -8.41
N THR A 139 -16.71 19.23 -7.91
CA THR A 139 -16.87 20.43 -8.74
C THR A 139 -15.49 21.07 -9.01
N PRO A 140 -15.32 21.86 -10.08
CA PRO A 140 -14.05 22.54 -10.37
C PRO A 140 -13.49 23.36 -9.18
N LYS A 141 -14.38 23.96 -8.36
CA LYS A 141 -13.99 24.73 -7.17
C LYS A 141 -13.47 23.85 -6.03
N GLN A 142 -13.92 22.60 -5.94
CA GLN A 142 -13.57 21.67 -4.85
C GLN A 142 -12.42 20.75 -5.23
N LEU A 143 -12.13 20.59 -6.53
CA LEU A 143 -11.17 19.64 -7.06
C LEU A 143 -9.78 19.81 -6.44
N ALA A 144 -9.27 21.03 -6.41
CA ALA A 144 -7.94 21.32 -5.86
C ALA A 144 -7.84 20.94 -4.37
N THR A 145 -8.85 21.31 -3.57
CA THR A 145 -8.88 20.98 -2.13
C THR A 145 -8.96 19.48 -1.89
N ARG A 146 -9.78 18.76 -2.66
CA ARG A 146 -9.97 17.31 -2.52
C ARG A 146 -8.76 16.54 -3.01
N MET A 147 -8.09 16.98 -4.08
CA MET A 147 -6.79 16.43 -4.51
C MET A 147 -5.70 16.67 -3.45
N GLY A 148 -5.77 17.79 -2.72
CA GLY A 148 -4.90 18.07 -1.58
C GLY A 148 -5.01 17.01 -0.47
N LEU A 149 -6.17 16.35 -0.29
CA LEU A 149 -6.33 15.25 0.67
C LEU A 149 -5.44 14.04 0.32
N ILE A 150 -5.29 13.72 -0.96
CA ILE A 150 -4.34 12.67 -1.39
C ILE A 150 -2.91 13.08 -1.02
N GLY A 151 -2.54 14.34 -1.27
CA GLY A 151 -1.23 14.86 -0.88
C GLY A 151 -0.99 14.79 0.63
N ALA A 152 -2.01 15.12 1.44
CA ALA A 152 -1.94 14.98 2.89
C ALA A 152 -1.80 13.51 3.34
N ALA A 153 -2.54 12.59 2.71
CA ALA A 153 -2.42 11.15 2.95
C ALA A 153 -1.00 10.64 2.64
N PHE A 154 -0.40 11.11 1.54
CA PHE A 154 1.00 10.83 1.19
C PHE A 154 1.96 11.32 2.29
N GLY A 155 1.88 12.59 2.68
CA GLY A 155 2.74 13.18 3.69
C GLY A 155 2.66 12.45 5.03
N LEU A 156 1.45 12.16 5.51
CA LEU A 156 1.23 11.41 6.75
C LEU A 156 1.74 9.97 6.63
N GLY A 157 1.43 9.28 5.52
CA GLY A 157 1.89 7.91 5.29
C GLY A 157 3.40 7.78 5.25
N PHE A 158 4.08 8.70 4.57
CA PHE A 158 5.55 8.76 4.52
C PHE A 158 6.20 9.15 5.85
N THR A 159 5.50 9.83 6.73
CA THR A 159 6.00 10.15 8.08
C THR A 159 5.79 8.99 9.03
N ILE A 160 4.58 8.41 9.04
CA ILE A 160 4.20 7.33 9.94
C ILE A 160 4.84 6.00 9.51
N GLY A 161 4.94 5.74 8.19
CA GLY A 161 5.44 4.49 7.64
C GLY A 161 6.82 4.08 8.15
N PRO A 162 7.87 4.89 7.94
CA PRO A 162 9.21 4.57 8.42
C PRO A 162 9.30 4.43 9.95
N PHE A 163 8.53 5.22 10.71
CA PHE A 163 8.44 5.10 12.15
C PHE A 163 7.89 3.73 12.56
N LEU A 164 6.74 3.32 12.00
CA LEU A 164 6.16 2.01 12.27
C LEU A 164 7.08 0.88 11.77
N GLY A 165 7.70 1.04 10.62
CA GLY A 165 8.66 0.08 10.06
C GLY A 165 9.83 -0.17 10.99
N GLY A 166 10.39 0.89 11.58
CA GLY A 166 11.45 0.80 12.56
C GLY A 166 10.99 0.15 13.88
N GLU A 167 9.83 0.56 14.40
CA GLU A 167 9.29 0.01 15.65
C GLU A 167 8.86 -1.46 15.55
N LEU A 168 8.28 -1.87 14.43
CA LEU A 168 7.77 -3.23 14.22
C LEU A 168 8.81 -4.19 13.62
N SER A 169 10.00 -3.70 13.23
CA SER A 169 11.09 -4.57 12.79
C SER A 169 11.65 -5.39 13.96
N SER A 170 11.97 -6.65 13.70
CA SER A 170 12.54 -7.59 14.69
C SER A 170 11.71 -7.69 16.00
N PRO A 171 10.41 -8.01 15.90
CA PRO A 171 9.50 -7.98 17.06
C PRO A 171 9.91 -8.95 18.18
N ALA A 172 10.52 -10.09 17.85
CA ALA A 172 11.01 -11.06 18.85
C ALA A 172 12.17 -10.51 19.69
N MET A 173 12.94 -9.55 19.19
CA MET A 173 13.99 -8.87 19.97
C MET A 173 13.42 -7.83 20.95
N ARG A 174 12.22 -7.33 20.70
CA ARG A 174 11.59 -6.25 21.48
C ARG A 174 10.53 -6.74 22.46
N TRP A 175 9.83 -7.80 22.08
CA TRP A 175 8.70 -8.32 22.87
C TRP A 175 8.78 -9.85 22.96
N ASP A 176 8.91 -10.36 24.18
CA ASP A 176 8.99 -11.80 24.49
C ASP A 176 7.80 -12.61 23.95
N LEU A 177 6.65 -11.92 23.71
CA LEU A 177 5.45 -12.53 23.14
C LEU A 177 5.68 -13.15 21.75
N PHE A 178 6.65 -12.65 21.01
CA PHE A 178 6.96 -13.10 19.64
C PHE A 178 8.12 -14.11 19.56
N VAL A 179 8.76 -14.43 20.68
CA VAL A 179 9.81 -15.46 20.77
C VAL A 179 9.17 -16.82 20.50
N GLY A 180 9.80 -17.64 19.66
CA GLY A 180 9.28 -18.95 19.24
C GLY A 180 8.17 -18.89 18.18
N THR A 181 7.83 -17.71 17.67
CA THR A 181 6.84 -17.54 16.61
C THR A 181 7.49 -17.35 15.24
N ILE A 182 6.66 -17.36 14.18
CA ILE A 182 7.11 -17.08 12.80
C ILE A 182 7.81 -15.71 12.66
N PHE A 183 7.54 -14.77 13.57
CA PHE A 183 8.15 -13.43 13.58
C PHE A 183 9.60 -13.42 14.06
N GLU A 184 10.08 -14.50 14.66
CA GLU A 184 11.51 -14.68 14.99
C GLU A 184 12.31 -15.07 13.74
N THR A 185 11.75 -15.97 12.91
CA THR A 185 12.38 -16.41 11.66
C THR A 185 12.17 -15.43 10.51
N HIS A 186 11.08 -14.65 10.55
CA HIS A 186 10.76 -13.63 9.55
C HIS A 186 10.50 -12.28 10.22
N PRO A 187 11.55 -11.56 10.66
CA PRO A 187 11.42 -10.34 11.46
C PRO A 187 10.71 -9.19 10.74
N TYR A 188 10.66 -9.22 9.42
CA TYR A 188 10.02 -8.21 8.58
C TYR A 188 8.55 -8.52 8.24
N LEU A 189 8.02 -9.66 8.68
CA LEU A 189 6.64 -10.05 8.39
C LEU A 189 5.64 -9.19 9.17
N LEU A 190 5.93 -8.87 10.43
CA LEU A 190 5.01 -8.09 11.28
C LEU A 190 4.75 -6.68 10.71
N PRO A 191 5.77 -5.86 10.40
CA PRO A 191 5.53 -4.53 9.83
C PRO A 191 4.78 -4.59 8.50
N VAL A 192 5.04 -5.60 7.69
CA VAL A 192 4.38 -5.77 6.38
C VAL A 192 2.91 -6.20 6.53
N SER A 193 2.61 -7.14 7.41
CA SER A 193 1.24 -7.63 7.62
C SER A 193 0.35 -6.62 8.36
N TYR A 194 0.90 -5.82 9.27
CA TYR A 194 0.15 -4.86 10.06
C TYR A 194 -0.64 -3.85 9.21
N THR A 195 -0.06 -3.32 8.14
CA THR A 195 -0.70 -2.33 7.29
C THR A 195 -1.92 -2.83 6.54
N HIS A 196 -2.00 -4.14 6.32
CA HIS A 196 -3.05 -4.74 5.51
C HIS A 196 -4.14 -5.45 6.33
N LEU A 197 -3.83 -5.84 7.58
CA LEU A 197 -4.81 -6.43 8.51
C LEU A 197 -5.73 -5.39 9.16
N THR A 198 -5.36 -4.10 9.16
CA THR A 198 -6.16 -3.01 9.74
C THR A 198 -7.17 -2.40 8.77
N LEU A 199 -7.51 -3.09 7.67
CA LEU A 199 -8.54 -2.62 6.74
C LEU A 199 -9.90 -2.57 7.43
N PRO A 200 -10.64 -1.45 7.31
CA PRO A 200 -12.02 -1.38 7.80
C PRO A 200 -12.89 -2.31 6.95
N THR A 201 -13.23 -3.46 7.50
CA THR A 201 -14.15 -4.46 6.93
C THR A 201 -15.63 -4.12 7.22
N ASN A 202 -16.01 -2.84 7.24
CA ASN A 202 -17.42 -2.44 7.35
C ASN A 202 -17.83 -1.48 6.24
#